data_d5b877ec0428186e15c05246fc6ea544
#
_entry.id   d5b877ec0428186e15c05246fc6ea544
#
_cell.length_a   1.000
_cell.length_b   1.000
_cell.length_c   1.000
_cell.angle_alpha   90.00
_cell.angle_beta   90.00
_cell.angle_gamma   90.00
#
_symmetry.space_group_name_H-M   'P 1'
#
loop_
_entity.id
_entity.type
_entity.pdbx_description
1 polymer ?
#
loop_
_entity_poly.entity_id
_entity_poly.type
_entity_poly.pdbx_seq_one_letter_code
_entity_poly.pdbx_strand_id
1 'polypeptide(L)'
;MIKRTLVGRMSSKNGTIIPIEIMRTVVAITELGSLSKAGERLGLSQPAVSSQVKRLQNLIGGAVFQKSSSGATPTELGKLVLIQARKILDANDQVLQLGGKEGGPTALRLGLSTAFVERFMHDRPPDALSNIFVHADHSSAIRKGLLEGYIDIACVFAPDSDHEFRDTIVHQFSVPLVWIRANGFVIRPGDPIPLVTLPEDDYMIRPLVKAGLSYRIVFYSPDYQARMTAVRAGIGLGAVPLSIAPGDLVEAKEYYLPPLPALNAYVCSRAGLERNDATELLRSLSTTFANPPISVPLRLK
;
A
#
# COMPACT_ATOMS: atom_id res chain seq x y z
N MET A 1 26.77 14.39 -33.28
CA MET A 1 27.33 13.06 -32.89
C MET A 1 26.82 12.78 -31.46
N ILE A 2 25.62 12.21 -31.30
CA ILE A 2 24.94 12.01 -30.01
C ILE A 2 24.81 10.51 -29.81
N LYS A 3 25.50 10.01 -28.79
CA LYS A 3 25.53 8.60 -28.43
C LYS A 3 24.21 8.17 -27.80
N ARG A 4 23.53 7.21 -28.42
CA ARG A 4 22.50 6.36 -27.88
C ARG A 4 23.04 5.62 -26.64
N THR A 5 22.39 5.76 -25.51
CA THR A 5 22.71 4.98 -24.31
C THR A 5 21.51 4.12 -23.92
N LEU A 6 21.69 2.84 -24.15
CA LEU A 6 21.27 1.67 -23.37
C LEU A 6 19.83 1.59 -22.86
N VAL A 7 18.96 1.09 -23.72
CA VAL A 7 17.87 0.22 -23.31
C VAL A 7 18.50 -1.10 -22.86
N GLY A 8 18.35 -1.42 -21.56
CA GLY A 8 18.85 -2.66 -21.01
C GLY A 8 18.24 -3.86 -21.76
N ARG A 9 19.09 -4.66 -22.39
CA ARG A 9 18.75 -5.95 -22.98
C ARG A 9 18.19 -6.85 -21.87
N MET A 10 16.88 -7.04 -21.86
CA MET A 10 16.29 -8.22 -21.23
C MET A 10 16.82 -9.43 -21.99
N SER A 11 17.80 -10.12 -21.41
CA SER A 11 18.27 -11.40 -21.89
C SER A 11 17.17 -12.44 -21.72
N SER A 12 16.30 -12.60 -22.70
CA SER A 12 15.42 -13.75 -22.77
C SER A 12 16.28 -14.98 -23.06
N LYS A 13 16.51 -15.80 -22.05
CA LYS A 13 16.87 -17.20 -22.28
C LYS A 13 15.76 -17.81 -23.13
N ASN A 14 16.05 -18.11 -24.38
CA ASN A 14 15.22 -18.81 -25.34
C ASN A 14 13.87 -19.29 -24.85
N GLY A 15 12.78 -18.55 -25.19
CA GLY A 15 11.45 -19.11 -25.39
C GLY A 15 10.77 -19.87 -24.25
N THR A 16 11.28 -19.81 -23.02
CA THR A 16 10.68 -20.51 -21.87
C THR A 16 9.48 -19.72 -21.37
N ILE A 17 8.30 -20.14 -21.77
CA ILE A 17 7.03 -19.55 -21.36
C ILE A 17 6.42 -20.41 -20.27
N ILE A 18 6.01 -19.79 -19.17
CA ILE A 18 5.20 -20.44 -18.13
C ILE A 18 3.74 -20.09 -18.43
N PRO A 19 2.89 -21.09 -18.77
CA PRO A 19 1.46 -20.85 -18.97
C PRO A 19 0.78 -20.33 -17.71
N ILE A 20 -0.16 -19.41 -17.88
CA ILE A 20 -0.86 -18.76 -16.75
C ILE A 20 -1.66 -19.75 -15.92
N GLU A 21 -2.17 -20.81 -16.53
CA GLU A 21 -2.90 -21.90 -15.85
C GLU A 21 -2.06 -22.56 -14.77
N ILE A 22 -0.74 -22.63 -14.99
CA ILE A 22 0.20 -23.18 -13.97
C ILE A 22 0.26 -22.24 -12.77
N MET A 23 0.20 -20.93 -12.96
CA MET A 23 0.15 -19.97 -11.85
C MET A 23 -1.13 -20.12 -11.03
N ARG A 24 -2.29 -20.28 -11.68
CA ARG A 24 -3.58 -20.59 -11.01
C ARG A 24 -3.51 -21.88 -10.20
N THR A 25 -2.89 -22.91 -10.76
CA THR A 25 -2.72 -24.20 -10.08
C THR A 25 -1.86 -24.10 -8.83
N VAL A 26 -0.75 -23.37 -8.89
CA VAL A 26 0.15 -23.18 -7.73
C VAL A 26 -0.57 -22.41 -6.60
N VAL A 27 -1.32 -21.37 -6.94
CA VAL A 27 -2.10 -20.60 -5.97
C VAL A 27 -3.18 -21.47 -5.34
N ALA A 28 -3.96 -22.21 -6.15
CA ALA A 28 -5.02 -23.09 -5.65
C ALA A 28 -4.50 -24.19 -4.71
N ILE A 29 -3.35 -24.81 -5.03
CA ILE A 29 -2.72 -25.82 -4.16
C ILE A 29 -2.35 -25.21 -2.81
N THR A 30 -1.81 -23.99 -2.80
CA THR A 30 -1.40 -23.31 -1.56
C THR A 30 -2.59 -22.97 -0.68
N GLU A 31 -3.69 -22.49 -1.27
CA GLU A 31 -4.90 -22.12 -0.54
C GLU A 31 -5.63 -23.35 0.04
N LEU A 32 -5.61 -24.47 -0.69
CA LEU A 32 -6.36 -25.67 -0.32
C LEU A 32 -5.50 -26.73 0.39
N GLY A 33 -4.17 -26.58 0.39
CA GLY A 33 -3.21 -27.51 0.97
C GLY A 33 -3.16 -28.88 0.28
N SER A 34 -3.82 -29.06 -0.89
CA SER A 34 -4.02 -30.35 -1.52
C SER A 34 -4.08 -30.26 -3.04
N LEU A 35 -3.33 -31.11 -3.73
CA LEU A 35 -3.36 -31.22 -5.19
C LEU A 35 -4.73 -31.71 -5.70
N SER A 36 -5.37 -32.62 -4.98
CA SER A 36 -6.70 -33.16 -5.36
C SER A 36 -7.77 -32.10 -5.25
N LYS A 37 -7.85 -31.38 -4.12
CA LYS A 37 -8.80 -30.25 -3.93
C LYS A 37 -8.56 -29.13 -4.93
N ALA A 38 -7.29 -28.83 -5.25
CA ALA A 38 -6.96 -27.86 -6.27
C ALA A 38 -7.44 -28.29 -7.66
N GLY A 39 -7.31 -29.58 -7.98
CA GLY A 39 -7.85 -30.15 -9.22
C GLY A 39 -9.36 -30.00 -9.31
N GLU A 40 -10.08 -30.38 -8.25
CA GLU A 40 -11.55 -30.21 -8.18
C GLU A 40 -11.98 -28.76 -8.41
N ARG A 41 -11.33 -27.81 -7.72
CA ARG A 41 -11.62 -26.38 -7.89
C ARG A 41 -11.36 -25.85 -9.29
N LEU A 42 -10.34 -26.39 -9.98
CA LEU A 42 -9.92 -25.93 -11.31
C LEU A 42 -10.53 -26.76 -12.46
N GLY A 43 -11.33 -27.76 -12.17
CA GLY A 43 -11.85 -28.69 -13.18
C GLY A 43 -10.77 -29.57 -13.82
N LEU A 44 -9.71 -29.89 -13.09
CA LEU A 44 -8.56 -30.68 -13.54
C LEU A 44 -8.45 -31.99 -12.77
N SER A 45 -7.96 -33.03 -13.42
CA SER A 45 -7.58 -34.27 -12.72
C SER A 45 -6.33 -34.05 -11.85
N GLN A 46 -6.21 -34.78 -10.74
CA GLN A 46 -5.04 -34.71 -9.87
C GLN A 46 -3.71 -35.01 -10.62
N PRO A 47 -3.64 -35.99 -11.57
CA PRO A 47 -2.46 -36.16 -12.40
C PRO A 47 -2.11 -34.93 -13.26
N ALA A 48 -3.11 -34.22 -13.79
CA ALA A 48 -2.89 -32.99 -14.55
C ALA A 48 -2.28 -31.89 -13.69
N VAL A 49 -2.83 -31.68 -12.49
CA VAL A 49 -2.30 -30.75 -11.47
C VAL A 49 -0.84 -31.10 -11.14
N SER A 50 -0.56 -32.38 -10.87
CA SER A 50 0.79 -32.86 -10.56
C SER A 50 1.76 -32.62 -11.73
N SER A 51 1.31 -32.85 -12.96
CA SER A 51 2.10 -32.58 -14.18
C SER A 51 2.43 -31.08 -14.34
N GLN A 52 1.48 -30.19 -14.09
CA GLN A 52 1.69 -28.75 -14.14
C GLN A 52 2.73 -28.28 -13.10
N VAL A 53 2.62 -28.78 -11.86
CA VAL A 53 3.60 -28.49 -10.79
C VAL A 53 5.00 -28.99 -11.20
N LYS A 54 5.10 -30.24 -11.68
CA LYS A 54 6.37 -30.81 -12.15
C LYS A 54 6.99 -30.01 -13.30
N ARG A 55 6.15 -29.56 -14.24
CA ARG A 55 6.60 -28.70 -15.35
C ARG A 55 7.18 -27.39 -14.83
N LEU A 56 6.49 -26.73 -13.90
CA LEU A 56 7.00 -25.49 -13.29
C LEU A 56 8.33 -25.71 -12.58
N GLN A 57 8.41 -26.75 -11.74
CA GLN A 57 9.63 -27.09 -11.00
C GLN A 57 10.83 -27.37 -11.92
N ASN A 58 10.59 -28.02 -13.04
CA ASN A 58 11.63 -28.23 -14.06
C ASN A 58 12.08 -26.93 -14.72
N LEU A 59 11.14 -26.00 -14.99
CA LEU A 59 11.45 -24.70 -15.61
C LEU A 59 12.24 -23.77 -14.69
N ILE A 60 11.95 -23.77 -13.40
CA ILE A 60 12.60 -22.91 -12.40
C ILE A 60 13.80 -23.58 -11.70
N GLY A 61 14.00 -24.89 -11.91
CA GLY A 61 15.14 -25.61 -11.37
C GLY A 61 15.05 -25.95 -9.88
N GLY A 62 13.83 -26.03 -9.30
CA GLY A 62 13.68 -26.35 -7.87
C GLY A 62 12.27 -26.75 -7.45
N ALA A 63 12.15 -27.40 -6.28
CA ALA A 63 10.86 -27.82 -5.72
C ALA A 63 10.06 -26.61 -5.22
N VAL A 64 8.79 -26.49 -5.66
CA VAL A 64 7.86 -25.45 -5.22
C VAL A 64 7.06 -25.91 -3.99
N PHE A 65 6.77 -27.19 -3.91
CA PHE A 65 6.05 -27.81 -2.79
C PHE A 65 6.84 -28.93 -2.16
N GLN A 66 6.64 -29.12 -0.87
CA GLN A 66 7.09 -30.27 -0.10
C GLN A 66 5.89 -30.96 0.54
N LYS A 67 6.01 -32.27 0.77
CA LYS A 67 5.01 -33.03 1.51
C LYS A 67 5.13 -32.73 2.99
N SER A 68 4.02 -32.48 3.65
CA SER A 68 3.92 -32.37 5.11
C SER A 68 2.77 -33.24 5.63
N SER A 69 2.67 -33.39 6.94
CA SER A 69 1.55 -34.09 7.59
C SER A 69 0.19 -33.42 7.29
N SER A 70 0.19 -32.13 6.97
CA SER A 70 -0.99 -31.35 6.61
C SER A 70 -1.24 -31.26 5.11
N GLY A 71 -0.46 -31.93 4.25
CA GLY A 71 -0.61 -31.93 2.80
C GLY A 71 0.58 -31.30 2.05
N ALA A 72 0.30 -30.56 0.98
CA ALA A 72 1.31 -29.88 0.18
C ALA A 72 1.57 -28.47 0.73
N THR A 73 2.79 -28.23 1.23
CA THR A 73 3.21 -26.92 1.75
C THR A 73 4.26 -26.30 0.84
N PRO A 74 4.25 -24.97 0.60
CA PRO A 74 5.27 -24.29 -0.19
C PRO A 74 6.66 -24.38 0.45
N THR A 75 7.69 -24.62 -0.36
CA THR A 75 9.10 -24.43 0.02
C THR A 75 9.44 -22.94 0.08
N GLU A 76 10.66 -22.55 0.49
CA GLU A 76 11.10 -21.15 0.41
C GLU A 76 11.06 -20.64 -1.03
N LEU A 77 11.53 -21.44 -1.99
CA LEU A 77 11.38 -21.11 -3.42
C LEU A 77 9.89 -20.99 -3.80
N GLY A 78 9.05 -21.90 -3.27
CA GLY A 78 7.61 -21.89 -3.50
C GLY A 78 6.93 -20.61 -3.02
N LYS A 79 7.33 -20.07 -1.88
CA LYS A 79 6.82 -18.79 -1.36
C LYS A 79 7.15 -17.64 -2.32
N LEU A 80 8.38 -17.58 -2.84
CA LEU A 80 8.78 -16.57 -3.82
C LEU A 80 8.00 -16.71 -5.12
N VAL A 81 7.82 -17.94 -5.61
CA VAL A 81 7.00 -18.23 -6.80
C VAL A 81 5.57 -17.79 -6.61
N LEU A 82 4.97 -18.02 -5.44
CA LEU A 82 3.61 -17.61 -5.12
C LEU A 82 3.41 -16.09 -5.18
N ILE A 83 4.37 -15.33 -4.65
CA ILE A 83 4.33 -13.86 -4.74
C ILE A 83 4.27 -13.41 -6.20
N GLN A 84 5.10 -14.01 -7.07
CA GLN A 84 5.11 -13.67 -8.48
C GLN A 84 3.88 -14.20 -9.23
N ALA A 85 3.41 -15.41 -8.87
CA ALA A 85 2.21 -16.00 -9.47
C ALA A 85 0.97 -15.11 -9.25
N ARG A 86 0.77 -14.59 -8.05
CA ARG A 86 -0.33 -13.66 -7.75
C ARG A 86 -0.23 -12.40 -8.59
N LYS A 87 0.95 -11.78 -8.70
CA LYS A 87 1.16 -10.60 -9.55
C LYS A 87 0.85 -10.86 -11.04
N ILE A 88 1.24 -12.03 -11.54
CA ILE A 88 0.96 -12.42 -12.93
C ILE A 88 -0.53 -12.62 -13.15
N LEU A 89 -1.23 -13.26 -12.19
CA LEU A 89 -2.68 -13.45 -12.27
C LEU A 89 -3.42 -12.12 -12.19
N ASP A 90 -3.02 -11.24 -11.29
CA ASP A 90 -3.60 -9.89 -11.19
C ASP A 90 -3.43 -9.11 -12.50
N ALA A 91 -2.24 -9.15 -13.11
CA ALA A 91 -1.98 -8.52 -14.40
C ALA A 91 -2.82 -9.14 -15.53
N ASN A 92 -2.97 -10.48 -15.54
CA ASN A 92 -3.84 -11.15 -16.51
C ASN A 92 -5.30 -10.72 -16.37
N ASP A 93 -5.81 -10.67 -15.14
CA ASP A 93 -7.19 -10.29 -14.88
C ASP A 93 -7.45 -8.83 -15.27
N GLN A 94 -6.46 -7.96 -15.08
CA GLN A 94 -6.48 -6.59 -15.60
C GLN A 94 -6.58 -6.55 -17.13
N VAL A 95 -5.80 -7.36 -17.85
CA VAL A 95 -5.87 -7.45 -19.31
C VAL A 95 -7.24 -7.95 -19.78
N LEU A 96 -7.80 -8.95 -19.10
CA LEU A 96 -9.14 -9.47 -19.41
C LEU A 96 -10.23 -8.40 -19.20
N GLN A 97 -10.08 -7.58 -18.16
CA GLN A 97 -10.99 -6.46 -17.89
C GLN A 97 -10.93 -5.36 -18.97
N LEU A 98 -9.77 -5.14 -19.60
CA LEU A 98 -9.66 -4.20 -20.73
C LEU A 98 -10.49 -4.65 -21.95
N GLY A 99 -10.71 -5.96 -22.10
CA GLY A 99 -11.41 -6.54 -23.25
C GLY A 99 -12.93 -6.48 -23.21
N GLY A 100 -13.56 -5.99 -22.15
CA GLY A 100 -15.00 -5.69 -22.07
C GLY A 100 -15.95 -6.88 -22.32
N LYS A 101 -15.55 -8.13 -22.17
CA LYS A 101 -16.37 -9.32 -22.45
C LYS A 101 -17.37 -9.71 -21.37
N GLU A 102 -17.33 -9.07 -20.20
CA GLU A 102 -18.37 -9.19 -19.19
C GLU A 102 -19.03 -7.80 -19.01
N GLY A 103 -20.22 -7.63 -19.57
CA GLY A 103 -20.93 -6.38 -19.83
C GLY A 103 -21.43 -5.60 -18.60
N GLY A 104 -20.55 -5.26 -17.68
CA GLY A 104 -20.79 -4.31 -16.60
C GLY A 104 -19.68 -3.26 -16.54
N PRO A 105 -19.92 -2.06 -16.03
CA PRO A 105 -18.86 -1.09 -15.80
C PRO A 105 -17.83 -1.71 -14.86
N THR A 106 -16.58 -1.81 -15.33
CA THR A 106 -15.45 -2.25 -14.50
C THR A 106 -15.39 -1.40 -13.24
N ALA A 107 -15.31 -2.03 -12.06
CA ALA A 107 -15.20 -1.30 -10.81
C ALA A 107 -14.03 -0.30 -10.86
N LEU A 108 -14.26 0.92 -10.36
CA LEU A 108 -13.20 1.92 -10.21
C LEU A 108 -12.17 1.42 -9.18
N ARG A 109 -10.90 1.51 -9.52
CA ARG A 109 -9.80 1.10 -8.64
C ARG A 109 -9.29 2.31 -7.88
N LEU A 110 -9.72 2.42 -6.62
CA LEU A 110 -9.33 3.50 -5.72
C LEU A 110 -8.12 3.08 -4.87
N GLY A 111 -7.01 3.77 -5.01
CA GLY A 111 -5.84 3.63 -4.15
C GLY A 111 -5.88 4.63 -3.00
N LEU A 112 -5.76 4.16 -1.77
CA LEU A 112 -5.69 5.00 -0.58
C LEU A 112 -4.40 4.75 0.18
N SER A 113 -3.66 5.80 0.49
CA SER A 113 -2.68 5.69 1.57
C SER A 113 -3.40 5.25 2.84
N THR A 114 -2.80 4.33 3.60
CA THR A 114 -3.40 3.76 4.82
C THR A 114 -3.90 4.82 5.80
N ALA A 115 -3.28 5.98 5.82
CA ALA A 115 -3.69 7.11 6.64
C ALA A 115 -5.06 7.72 6.25
N PHE A 116 -5.53 7.49 5.03
CA PHE A 116 -6.83 8.02 4.57
C PHE A 116 -7.98 7.02 4.70
N VAL A 117 -7.69 5.75 5.01
CA VAL A 117 -8.70 4.67 4.99
C VAL A 117 -9.81 4.91 5.99
N GLU A 118 -9.47 5.19 7.25
CA GLU A 118 -10.46 5.40 8.31
C GLU A 118 -11.41 6.55 7.94
N ARG A 119 -10.86 7.68 7.52
CA ARG A 119 -11.65 8.85 7.12
C ARG A 119 -12.48 8.58 5.86
N PHE A 120 -11.95 7.83 4.91
CA PHE A 120 -12.69 7.47 3.71
C PHE A 120 -13.88 6.57 4.02
N MET A 121 -13.73 5.64 4.96
CA MET A 121 -14.78 4.70 5.35
C MET A 121 -15.80 5.30 6.31
N HIS A 122 -15.42 6.36 7.05
CA HIS A 122 -16.32 7.05 7.95
C HIS A 122 -17.50 7.66 7.19
N ASP A 123 -18.71 7.51 7.70
CA ASP A 123 -19.95 8.05 7.12
C ASP A 123 -20.34 7.55 5.72
N ARG A 124 -19.70 6.49 5.21
CA ARG A 124 -20.07 5.90 3.92
C ARG A 124 -20.95 4.67 4.12
N PRO A 125 -22.14 4.63 3.49
CA PRO A 125 -22.94 3.42 3.48
C PRO A 125 -22.26 2.33 2.64
N PRO A 126 -22.44 1.03 2.97
CA PRO A 126 -21.83 -0.07 2.23
C PRO A 126 -22.09 -0.03 0.71
N ASP A 127 -23.26 0.41 0.30
CA ASP A 127 -23.66 0.48 -1.10
C ASP A 127 -22.85 1.50 -1.92
N ALA A 128 -22.28 2.51 -1.27
CA ALA A 128 -21.44 3.52 -1.93
C ALA A 128 -20.14 2.94 -2.50
N LEU A 129 -19.77 1.71 -2.11
CA LEU A 129 -18.56 1.01 -2.57
C LEU A 129 -18.86 -0.13 -3.54
N SER A 130 -20.13 -0.36 -3.92
CA SER A 130 -20.54 -1.51 -4.72
C SER A 130 -19.83 -1.62 -6.08
N ASN A 131 -19.36 -0.51 -6.63
CA ASN A 131 -18.62 -0.45 -7.90
C ASN A 131 -17.20 0.16 -7.73
N ILE A 132 -16.63 0.09 -6.53
CA ILE A 132 -15.30 0.60 -6.22
C ILE A 132 -14.46 -0.50 -5.59
N PHE A 133 -13.33 -0.82 -6.20
CA PHE A 133 -12.32 -1.67 -5.58
C PHE A 133 -11.31 -0.78 -4.84
N VAL A 134 -11.25 -0.90 -3.51
CA VAL A 134 -10.33 -0.11 -2.69
C VAL A 134 -9.06 -0.89 -2.42
N HIS A 135 -7.92 -0.32 -2.83
CA HIS A 135 -6.58 -0.80 -2.51
C HIS A 135 -5.93 0.14 -1.50
N ALA A 136 -5.60 -0.37 -0.32
CA ALA A 136 -4.94 0.41 0.73
C ALA A 136 -3.49 -0.04 0.92
N ASP A 137 -2.54 0.90 0.80
CA ASP A 137 -1.12 0.64 0.96
C ASP A 137 -0.37 1.93 1.33
N HIS A 138 0.94 1.87 1.42
CA HIS A 138 1.81 3.04 1.56
C HIS A 138 1.70 3.97 0.34
N SER A 139 1.81 5.29 0.57
CA SER A 139 1.67 6.30 -0.51
C SER A 139 2.55 6.03 -1.73
N SER A 140 3.78 5.55 -1.54
CA SER A 140 4.69 5.23 -2.65
C SER A 140 4.18 4.07 -3.51
N ALA A 141 3.61 3.01 -2.91
CA ALA A 141 3.02 1.89 -3.63
C ALA A 141 1.77 2.31 -4.41
N ILE A 142 0.90 3.13 -3.79
CA ILE A 142 -0.30 3.66 -4.44
C ILE A 142 0.06 4.58 -5.61
N ARG A 143 1.05 5.48 -5.45
CA ARG A 143 1.53 6.34 -6.55
C ARG A 143 2.05 5.53 -7.72
N LYS A 144 2.88 4.53 -7.44
CA LYS A 144 3.37 3.59 -8.45
C LYS A 144 2.21 2.92 -9.18
N GLY A 145 1.20 2.46 -8.45
CA GLY A 145 -0.01 1.86 -9.01
C GLY A 145 -0.80 2.76 -9.94
N LEU A 146 -0.88 4.05 -9.62
CA LEU A 146 -1.52 5.05 -10.47
C LEU A 146 -0.74 5.26 -11.77
N LEU A 147 0.58 5.41 -11.70
CA LEU A 147 1.45 5.62 -12.86
C LEU A 147 1.50 4.38 -13.77
N GLU A 148 1.50 3.19 -13.19
CA GLU A 148 1.48 1.92 -13.92
C GLU A 148 0.07 1.50 -14.40
N GLY A 149 -0.99 2.26 -14.06
CA GLY A 149 -2.34 2.10 -14.59
C GLY A 149 -3.19 1.02 -13.92
N TYR A 150 -2.76 0.42 -12.80
CA TYR A 150 -3.61 -0.51 -12.04
C TYR A 150 -4.37 0.14 -10.87
N ILE A 151 -4.21 1.45 -10.68
CA ILE A 151 -5.07 2.31 -9.87
C ILE A 151 -5.62 3.41 -10.77
N ASP A 152 -6.89 3.73 -10.65
CA ASP A 152 -7.58 4.75 -11.46
C ASP A 152 -7.60 6.10 -10.76
N ILE A 153 -7.86 6.11 -9.45
CA ILE A 153 -7.93 7.29 -8.59
C ILE A 153 -7.10 7.01 -7.35
N ALA A 154 -6.36 7.99 -6.86
CA ALA A 154 -5.52 7.84 -5.69
C ALA A 154 -5.67 9.00 -4.69
N CYS A 155 -5.57 8.68 -3.37
CA CYS A 155 -5.36 9.65 -2.31
C CYS A 155 -4.07 9.31 -1.58
N VAL A 156 -3.07 10.19 -1.67
CA VAL A 156 -1.70 9.92 -1.24
C VAL A 156 -1.01 11.16 -0.67
N PHE A 157 0.03 10.92 0.11
CA PHE A 157 1.06 11.91 0.39
C PHE A 157 2.18 11.79 -0.66
N ALA A 158 2.72 12.90 -1.11
CA ALA A 158 3.86 12.92 -2.01
C ALA A 158 4.77 14.12 -1.72
N PRO A 159 6.09 14.00 -1.96
CA PRO A 159 6.99 15.15 -1.95
C PRO A 159 6.74 16.03 -3.19
N ASP A 160 6.97 17.33 -3.05
CA ASP A 160 6.80 18.30 -4.16
C ASP A 160 7.75 18.06 -5.34
N SER A 161 8.80 17.29 -5.14
CA SER A 161 9.83 16.98 -6.14
C SER A 161 9.45 15.86 -7.13
N ASP A 162 8.29 15.24 -6.98
CA ASP A 162 7.85 14.13 -7.83
C ASP A 162 7.21 14.67 -9.12
N HIS A 163 8.04 14.87 -10.14
CA HIS A 163 7.63 15.49 -11.41
C HIS A 163 6.69 14.62 -12.25
N GLU A 164 6.91 13.27 -12.28
CA GLU A 164 6.07 12.34 -13.06
C GLU A 164 4.65 12.26 -12.51
N PHE A 165 4.50 12.49 -11.22
CA PHE A 165 3.23 12.42 -10.54
C PHE A 165 2.37 13.67 -10.71
N ARG A 166 2.96 14.82 -11.05
CA ARG A 166 2.27 16.13 -11.15
C ARG A 166 1.10 16.14 -12.12
N ASP A 167 1.25 15.49 -13.27
CA ASP A 167 0.22 15.46 -14.32
C ASP A 167 -1.02 14.66 -13.92
N THR A 168 -0.95 13.88 -12.84
CA THR A 168 -2.09 13.13 -12.31
C THR A 168 -2.88 13.87 -11.25
N ILE A 169 -2.37 14.99 -10.72
CA ILE A 169 -2.95 15.70 -9.58
C ILE A 169 -4.22 16.44 -10.01
N VAL A 170 -5.33 16.11 -9.36
CA VAL A 170 -6.62 16.80 -9.50
C VAL A 170 -6.82 17.81 -8.38
N HIS A 171 -6.46 17.45 -7.15
CA HIS A 171 -6.53 18.32 -5.98
C HIS A 171 -5.32 18.15 -5.08
N GLN A 172 -4.88 19.26 -4.50
CA GLN A 172 -3.83 19.31 -3.50
C GLN A 172 -4.35 20.00 -2.24
N PHE A 173 -3.99 19.48 -1.08
CA PHE A 173 -4.26 20.11 0.20
C PHE A 173 -3.10 19.94 1.16
N SER A 174 -2.89 20.94 1.99
CA SER A 174 -1.87 20.94 3.02
C SER A 174 -2.44 20.36 4.30
N VAL A 175 -1.75 19.38 4.88
CA VAL A 175 -2.19 18.66 6.06
C VAL A 175 -1.22 18.93 7.21
N PRO A 176 -1.64 19.67 8.25
CA PRO A 176 -0.79 19.94 9.40
C PRO A 176 -0.46 18.65 10.15
N LEU A 177 0.82 18.50 10.52
CA LEU A 177 1.30 17.41 11.36
C LEU A 177 1.36 17.83 12.82
N VAL A 178 1.13 16.86 13.69
CA VAL A 178 1.30 17.02 15.14
C VAL A 178 2.17 15.90 15.70
N TRP A 179 2.97 16.25 16.72
CA TRP A 179 3.64 15.26 17.53
C TRP A 179 2.63 14.55 18.42
N ILE A 180 2.73 13.23 18.51
CA ILE A 180 1.88 12.39 19.35
C ILE A 180 2.68 11.50 20.27
N ARG A 181 2.12 11.21 21.44
CA ARG A 181 2.66 10.28 22.44
C ARG A 181 1.57 9.56 23.20
N ALA A 182 1.94 8.51 23.92
CA ALA A 182 1.03 7.88 24.88
C ALA A 182 0.71 8.84 26.03
N ASN A 183 -0.48 8.70 26.60
CA ASN A 183 -0.81 9.41 27.83
C ASN A 183 0.15 8.96 28.96
N GLY A 184 0.73 9.94 29.67
CA GLY A 184 1.71 9.67 30.73
C GLY A 184 3.15 9.40 30.24
N PHE A 185 3.41 9.30 28.94
CA PHE A 185 4.76 9.23 28.43
C PHE A 185 5.46 10.59 28.60
N VAL A 186 6.63 10.59 29.26
CA VAL A 186 7.39 11.80 29.59
C VAL A 186 8.70 11.81 28.82
N ILE A 187 8.96 12.93 28.16
CA ILE A 187 10.25 13.23 27.54
C ILE A 187 10.99 14.16 28.47
N ARG A 188 12.25 13.81 28.81
CA ARG A 188 13.09 14.67 29.65
C ARG A 188 13.89 15.62 28.76
N PRO A 189 13.90 16.91 29.06
CA PRO A 189 14.79 17.84 28.35
C PRO A 189 16.23 17.42 28.43
N GLY A 190 16.94 17.39 27.27
CA GLY A 190 18.33 16.98 27.18
C GLY A 190 18.55 15.49 26.84
N ASP A 191 17.57 14.62 27.06
CA ASP A 191 17.66 13.24 26.62
C ASP A 191 17.41 13.12 25.11
N PRO A 192 18.03 12.13 24.42
CA PRO A 192 17.70 11.86 23.03
C PRO A 192 16.24 11.49 22.85
N ILE A 193 15.52 12.20 21.99
CA ILE A 193 14.09 12.02 21.75
C ILE A 193 13.86 10.66 21.08
N PRO A 194 13.12 9.73 21.72
CA PRO A 194 12.81 8.43 21.10
C PRO A 194 11.73 8.59 20.03
N LEU A 195 12.03 8.16 18.80
CA LEU A 195 11.13 8.28 17.65
C LEU A 195 10.57 6.93 17.19
N VAL A 196 9.28 6.92 16.94
CA VAL A 196 8.56 5.89 16.20
C VAL A 196 8.32 6.44 14.80
N THR A 197 9.00 5.89 13.79
CA THR A 197 9.09 6.49 12.47
C THR A 197 8.80 5.51 11.33
N LEU A 198 8.74 6.03 10.11
CA LEU A 198 8.62 5.25 8.87
C LEU A 198 9.88 5.45 8.01
N PRO A 199 10.09 4.61 6.98
CA PRO A 199 11.13 4.84 5.99
C PRO A 199 11.01 6.25 5.37
N GLU A 200 12.15 6.91 5.17
CA GLU A 200 12.21 8.22 4.49
C GLU A 200 11.53 9.38 5.25
N ASP A 201 11.46 9.29 6.58
CA ASP A 201 10.79 10.25 7.43
C ASP A 201 11.63 11.50 7.70
N ASP A 202 11.67 12.38 6.73
CA ASP A 202 12.38 13.65 6.83
C ASP A 202 11.61 14.71 7.67
N TYR A 203 10.28 14.59 7.75
CA TYR A 203 9.46 15.63 8.38
C TYR A 203 9.49 15.62 9.92
N MET A 204 9.92 14.54 10.58
CA MET A 204 10.23 14.52 12.01
C MET A 204 11.70 14.81 12.28
N ILE A 205 12.60 14.22 11.50
CA ILE A 205 14.04 14.27 11.75
C ILE A 205 14.62 15.65 11.45
N ARG A 206 14.29 16.24 10.29
CA ARG A 206 14.83 17.57 9.91
C ARG A 206 14.53 18.67 10.91
N PRO A 207 13.30 18.84 11.45
CA PRO A 207 13.01 19.84 12.46
C PRO A 207 13.83 19.65 13.73
N LEU A 208 14.01 18.39 14.20
CA LEU A 208 14.83 18.09 15.38
C LEU A 208 16.29 18.45 15.18
N VAL A 209 16.86 18.03 14.04
CA VAL A 209 18.26 18.36 13.69
C VAL A 209 18.46 19.88 13.59
N LYS A 210 17.52 20.59 12.96
CA LYS A 210 17.56 22.06 12.84
C LYS A 210 17.47 22.76 14.21
N ALA A 211 16.74 22.17 15.15
CA ALA A 211 16.62 22.66 16.52
C ALA A 211 17.79 22.24 17.42
N GLY A 212 18.78 21.49 16.91
CA GLY A 212 19.92 20.99 17.68
C GLY A 212 19.56 19.90 18.69
N LEU A 213 18.42 19.23 18.50
CA LEU A 213 17.93 18.19 19.40
C LEU A 213 18.43 16.82 18.97
N SER A 214 18.95 16.05 19.94
CA SER A 214 19.32 14.67 19.71
C SER A 214 18.09 13.77 19.70
N TYR A 215 18.13 12.73 18.87
CA TYR A 215 17.05 11.75 18.76
C TYR A 215 17.61 10.33 18.63
N ARG A 216 16.76 9.34 18.87
CA ARG A 216 17.03 7.93 18.56
C ARG A 216 15.80 7.27 17.98
N ILE A 217 15.96 6.50 16.91
CA ILE A 217 14.87 5.69 16.37
C ILE A 217 14.72 4.45 17.24
N VAL A 218 13.57 4.30 17.88
CA VAL A 218 13.26 3.18 18.78
C VAL A 218 12.34 2.17 18.14
N PHE A 219 11.59 2.59 17.11
CA PHE A 219 10.73 1.72 16.32
C PHE A 219 10.63 2.26 14.89
N TYR A 220 10.67 1.34 13.94
CA TYR A 220 10.67 1.65 12.52
C TYR A 220 9.74 0.70 11.77
N SER A 221 8.73 1.23 11.10
CA SER A 221 7.81 0.43 10.30
C SER A 221 7.11 1.27 9.23
N PRO A 222 6.92 0.76 8.00
CA PRO A 222 6.04 1.38 7.01
C PRO A 222 4.56 1.25 7.40
N ASP A 223 4.21 0.26 8.22
CA ASP A 223 2.84 0.02 8.66
C ASP A 223 2.37 1.06 9.68
N TYR A 224 1.27 1.76 9.35
CA TYR A 224 0.70 2.81 10.19
C TYR A 224 0.22 2.28 11.55
N GLN A 225 -0.48 1.14 11.56
CA GLN A 225 -1.03 0.57 12.79
C GLN A 225 0.07 0.06 13.72
N ALA A 226 1.12 -0.53 13.16
CA ALA A 226 2.29 -0.94 13.93
C ALA A 226 2.95 0.26 14.63
N ARG A 227 3.11 1.39 13.94
CA ARG A 227 3.63 2.64 14.56
C ARG A 227 2.70 3.17 15.64
N MET A 228 1.40 3.23 15.40
CA MET A 228 0.45 3.68 16.42
C MET A 228 0.45 2.77 17.64
N THR A 229 0.59 1.47 17.45
CA THR A 229 0.73 0.51 18.56
C THR A 229 2.00 0.78 19.37
N ALA A 230 3.12 1.05 18.70
CA ALA A 230 4.37 1.39 19.36
C ALA A 230 4.28 2.70 20.18
N VAL A 231 3.63 3.73 19.61
CA VAL A 231 3.37 4.99 20.35
C VAL A 231 2.46 4.75 21.54
N ARG A 232 1.39 3.96 21.43
CA ARG A 232 0.50 3.57 22.53
C ARG A 232 1.22 2.83 23.65
N ALA A 233 2.20 2.00 23.27
CA ALA A 233 3.05 1.31 24.24
C ALA A 233 4.02 2.22 24.99
N GLY A 234 4.07 3.52 24.65
CA GLY A 234 4.89 4.51 25.32
C GLY A 234 6.39 4.35 25.06
N ILE A 235 6.79 3.80 23.91
CA ILE A 235 8.21 3.62 23.60
C ILE A 235 8.86 4.83 22.90
N GLY A 236 8.03 5.76 22.37
CA GLY A 236 8.54 6.96 21.72
C GLY A 236 7.44 7.88 21.19
N LEU A 237 7.87 8.98 20.60
CA LEU A 237 7.03 9.94 19.88
C LEU A 237 6.78 9.47 18.45
N GLY A 238 5.58 9.75 17.96
CA GLY A 238 5.25 9.69 16.55
C GLY A 238 4.84 11.05 16.00
N ALA A 239 4.64 11.13 14.68
CA ALA A 239 4.00 12.26 14.05
C ALA A 239 2.88 11.75 13.13
N VAL A 240 1.76 12.45 13.13
CA VAL A 240 0.59 12.11 12.29
C VAL A 240 -0.07 13.38 11.79
N PRO A 241 -0.80 13.31 10.68
CA PRO A 241 -1.74 14.36 10.32
C PRO A 241 -2.74 14.62 11.44
N LEU A 242 -2.97 15.89 11.78
CA LEU A 242 -3.90 16.27 12.84
C LEU A 242 -5.31 15.69 12.61
N SER A 243 -5.73 15.64 11.35
CA SER A 243 -7.05 15.15 10.95
C SER A 243 -7.31 13.65 11.20
N ILE A 244 -6.25 12.88 11.42
CA ILE A 244 -6.31 11.42 11.66
C ILE A 244 -5.59 11.02 12.96
N ALA A 245 -5.29 11.98 13.83
CA ALA A 245 -4.66 11.70 15.10
C ALA A 245 -5.58 10.80 15.95
N PRO A 246 -5.11 9.64 16.44
CA PRO A 246 -5.92 8.75 17.25
C PRO A 246 -6.36 9.43 18.54
N GLY A 247 -7.65 9.32 18.88
CA GLY A 247 -8.22 9.99 20.07
C GLY A 247 -7.75 9.44 21.42
N ASP A 248 -7.07 8.31 21.43
CA ASP A 248 -6.46 7.67 22.60
C ASP A 248 -5.00 8.09 22.85
N LEU A 249 -4.39 8.79 21.88
CA LEU A 249 -3.07 9.40 22.03
C LEU A 249 -3.21 10.89 22.34
N VAL A 250 -2.16 11.49 22.88
CA VAL A 250 -2.13 12.91 23.22
C VAL A 250 -1.14 13.66 22.34
N GLU A 251 -1.47 14.90 21.98
CA GLU A 251 -0.55 15.78 21.31
C GLU A 251 0.62 16.14 22.25
N ALA A 252 1.86 15.92 21.78
CA ALA A 252 3.05 16.29 22.52
C ALA A 252 3.35 17.78 22.26
N LYS A 253 3.11 18.62 23.28
CA LYS A 253 3.27 20.09 23.23
C LYS A 253 4.42 20.59 24.11
N GLU A 254 5.43 19.77 24.29
CA GLU A 254 6.62 20.17 25.02
C GLU A 254 7.28 21.37 24.33
N TYR A 255 7.57 22.43 25.09
CA TYR A 255 8.00 23.74 24.58
C TYR A 255 9.29 23.69 23.72
N TYR A 256 10.09 22.66 23.89
CA TYR A 256 11.35 22.45 23.13
C TYR A 256 11.14 21.62 21.85
N LEU A 257 9.98 20.96 21.66
CA LEU A 257 9.72 20.27 20.41
C LEU A 257 9.48 21.27 19.26
N PRO A 258 10.20 21.15 18.16
CA PRO A 258 9.98 22.04 17.04
C PRO A 258 8.63 21.76 16.36
N PRO A 259 8.01 22.78 15.74
CA PRO A 259 6.83 22.56 14.92
C PRO A 259 7.17 21.66 13.73
N LEU A 260 6.25 20.79 13.40
CA LEU A 260 6.36 19.92 12.22
C LEU A 260 5.92 20.69 10.96
N PRO A 261 6.55 20.42 9.80
CA PRO A 261 6.07 20.95 8.53
C PRO A 261 4.71 20.31 8.19
N ALA A 262 3.87 21.02 7.45
CA ALA A 262 2.71 20.41 6.86
C ALA A 262 3.11 19.44 5.73
N LEU A 263 2.36 18.37 5.57
CA LEU A 263 2.49 17.45 4.43
C LEU A 263 1.55 17.87 3.30
N ASN A 264 2.00 17.67 2.06
CA ASN A 264 1.13 17.76 0.91
C ASN A 264 0.43 16.43 0.66
N ALA A 265 -0.88 16.48 0.62
CA ALA A 265 -1.75 15.38 0.25
C ALA A 265 -2.44 15.68 -1.08
N TYR A 266 -2.67 14.64 -1.85
CA TYR A 266 -3.15 14.76 -3.21
C TYR A 266 -4.29 13.78 -3.49
N VAL A 267 -5.31 14.26 -4.19
CA VAL A 267 -6.27 13.44 -4.92
C VAL A 267 -5.82 13.45 -6.38
N CYS A 268 -5.63 12.27 -6.92
CA CYS A 268 -5.04 12.08 -8.25
C CYS A 268 -5.92 11.19 -9.10
N SER A 269 -5.83 11.38 -10.41
CA SER A 269 -6.52 10.57 -11.42
C SER A 269 -5.53 10.06 -12.45
N ARG A 270 -5.70 8.83 -12.88
CA ARG A 270 -4.97 8.28 -14.02
C ARG A 270 -5.28 9.09 -15.28
N ALA A 271 -4.28 9.29 -16.11
CA ALA A 271 -4.45 9.97 -17.41
C ALA A 271 -5.49 9.26 -18.28
N GLY A 272 -6.35 10.04 -18.94
CA GLY A 272 -7.39 9.52 -19.84
C GLY A 272 -8.56 8.81 -19.16
N LEU A 273 -8.76 8.99 -17.86
CA LEU A 273 -9.92 8.45 -17.14
C LEU A 273 -11.17 9.32 -17.40
N GLU A 274 -11.95 8.96 -18.43
CA GLU A 274 -13.19 9.66 -18.82
C GLU A 274 -14.40 8.81 -18.42
N ARG A 275 -14.83 8.90 -17.14
CA ARG A 275 -15.98 8.18 -16.59
C ARG A 275 -16.77 9.09 -15.64
N ASN A 276 -18.09 9.05 -15.72
CA ASN A 276 -18.96 9.87 -14.85
C ASN A 276 -18.83 9.50 -13.38
N ASP A 277 -18.79 8.20 -13.07
CA ASP A 277 -18.60 7.70 -11.70
C ASP A 277 -17.22 8.08 -11.12
N ALA A 278 -16.20 8.14 -11.95
CA ALA A 278 -14.87 8.63 -11.55
C ALA A 278 -14.92 10.12 -11.19
N THR A 279 -15.60 10.93 -11.98
CA THR A 279 -15.78 12.36 -11.71
C THR A 279 -16.50 12.61 -10.39
N GLU A 280 -17.54 11.83 -10.12
CA GLU A 280 -18.29 11.92 -8.87
C GLU A 280 -17.45 11.49 -7.68
N LEU A 281 -16.69 10.40 -7.79
CA LEU A 281 -15.78 9.94 -6.75
C LEU A 281 -14.68 10.97 -6.47
N LEU A 282 -14.05 11.56 -7.49
CA LEU A 282 -13.04 12.62 -7.35
C LEU A 282 -13.58 13.83 -6.59
N ARG A 283 -14.80 14.26 -6.91
CA ARG A 283 -15.46 15.37 -6.21
C ARG A 283 -15.72 15.01 -4.74
N SER A 284 -16.25 13.81 -4.49
CA SER A 284 -16.49 13.31 -3.14
C SER A 284 -15.21 13.26 -2.30
N LEU A 285 -14.11 12.71 -2.86
CA LEU A 285 -12.81 12.63 -2.19
C LEU A 285 -12.26 14.02 -1.89
N SER A 286 -12.32 14.93 -2.86
CA SER A 286 -11.86 16.31 -2.69
C SER A 286 -12.60 17.01 -1.54
N THR A 287 -13.92 16.83 -1.46
CA THR A 287 -14.73 17.39 -0.36
C THR A 287 -14.41 16.73 0.97
N THR A 288 -14.28 15.39 0.98
CA THR A 288 -13.97 14.61 2.21
C THR A 288 -12.64 15.03 2.80
N PHE A 289 -11.61 15.27 1.99
CA PHE A 289 -10.25 15.52 2.49
C PHE A 289 -9.90 17.00 2.60
N ALA A 290 -10.57 17.90 1.87
CA ALA A 290 -10.37 19.34 2.00
C ALA A 290 -10.97 19.93 3.28
N ASN A 291 -12.06 19.36 3.78
CA ASN A 291 -12.66 19.79 5.04
C ASN A 291 -12.09 18.90 6.17
N PRO A 292 -11.22 19.44 7.06
CA PRO A 292 -10.83 18.68 8.23
C PRO A 292 -12.11 18.32 9.01
N PRO A 293 -12.24 17.10 9.55
CA PRO A 293 -13.34 16.83 10.48
C PRO A 293 -13.24 17.85 11.59
N ILE A 294 -14.38 18.35 12.02
CA ILE A 294 -14.49 19.07 13.30
C ILE A 294 -13.82 18.12 14.31
N SER A 295 -12.65 18.50 14.77
CA SER A 295 -11.80 17.70 15.65
C SER A 295 -12.66 17.05 16.72
N VAL A 296 -12.65 15.72 16.80
CA VAL A 296 -12.89 15.08 18.09
C VAL A 296 -11.80 15.68 18.98
N PRO A 297 -12.13 16.48 20.01
CA PRO A 297 -11.11 17.16 20.76
C PRO A 297 -10.20 16.11 21.37
N LEU A 298 -8.93 16.13 20.98
CA LEU A 298 -7.86 15.49 21.75
C LEU A 298 -8.11 15.92 23.20
N ARG A 299 -8.44 14.98 24.09
CA ARG A 299 -8.75 15.31 25.49
C ARG A 299 -7.55 16.07 26.05
N LEU A 300 -7.76 17.38 26.20
CA LEU A 300 -6.87 18.22 27.01
C LEU A 300 -7.00 17.70 28.46
N LYS A 301 -5.97 17.08 28.97
CA LYS A 301 -5.71 16.92 30.39
C LYS A 301 -4.31 17.40 30.70
#